data_a43475f179389a5191a093a6d2da8e49
#
_entry.id   a43475f179389a5191a093a6d2da8e49
#
_cell.length_a   1.000
_cell.length_b   1.000
_cell.length_c   1.000
_cell.angle_alpha   90.00
_cell.angle_beta   90.00
_cell.angle_gamma   90.00
#
_symmetry.space_group_name_H-M   'P 1'
#
loop_
_entity.id
_entity.type
_entity.pdbx_description
1 polymer ?
#
loop_
_entity_poly.entity_id
_entity_poly.type
_entity_poly.pdbx_seq_one_letter_code
_entity_poly.pdbx_strand_id
1 'polypeptide(L)'
;MPSLRSTQVVLGDEVRPASVRWEDGVIVEIRDGAAQADVGDLVVLPGLVDSHVHVNEPGRSDWEGFATATRSALAGGTTTIVDMPLNSIPPTTTVAALEEKRAVATGQMEVDVAFWGGIIPGSTGEIPGMIEAGVCGFKVFLIDSGVPEFPPVGLDLLSELSLDVPLLVHAESPDQVRAPGGSYSEYLASRPPAAEAVAISRLSELASPVHVLHVSSADGVEAVAAGTRISGETCPHYLLFSDEDVTGVEFKCAPPIRSRVHREALWEALIAGILTMVVSDHSPAPPELKEGDFATAWGGISSLQLRLPITWTGAVGREVGFVQLARWLASAPAELAGLDDRKGSIVEGRDADFVVFDPDGETVVHGVELHHRHPLTPYEGMRLRGRVVDTIRGSPARMLSRK
;
A
#
# COMPACT_ATOMS: atom_id res chain seq x y z
N MET A 1 -4.34 -2.79 -33.42
CA MET A 1 -3.77 -2.28 -32.18
C MET A 1 -4.89 -2.11 -31.19
N PRO A 2 -4.77 -2.64 -29.97
CA PRO A 2 -5.79 -2.50 -28.95
C PRO A 2 -5.97 -1.02 -28.57
N SER A 3 -7.21 -0.67 -28.27
CA SER A 3 -7.57 0.69 -27.82
C SER A 3 -8.84 0.68 -26.98
N LEU A 4 -8.90 1.57 -26.00
CA LEU A 4 -10.00 1.74 -25.06
C LEU A 4 -10.49 3.18 -25.09
N ARG A 5 -11.81 3.37 -25.05
CA ARG A 5 -12.45 4.67 -24.98
C ARG A 5 -13.37 4.76 -23.78
N SER A 6 -13.42 5.93 -23.16
CA SER A 6 -14.44 6.30 -22.18
C SER A 6 -14.75 7.80 -22.31
N THR A 7 -15.92 8.22 -21.82
CA THR A 7 -16.24 9.64 -21.60
C THR A 7 -15.52 10.21 -20.37
N GLN A 8 -14.92 9.34 -19.50
CA GLN A 8 -14.28 9.71 -18.24
C GLN A 8 -12.91 9.04 -18.10
N VAL A 9 -11.93 9.48 -18.87
CA VAL A 9 -10.52 9.04 -18.74
C VAL A 9 -9.75 10.00 -17.86
N VAL A 10 -9.06 9.51 -16.84
CA VAL A 10 -8.21 10.34 -15.96
C VAL A 10 -6.85 10.53 -16.61
N LEU A 11 -6.57 11.75 -17.04
CA LEU A 11 -5.35 12.14 -17.76
C LEU A 11 -4.65 13.27 -17.01
N GLY A 12 -3.63 12.93 -16.21
CA GLY A 12 -2.94 13.91 -15.38
C GLY A 12 -3.87 14.55 -14.35
N ASP A 13 -4.16 15.84 -14.51
CA ASP A 13 -4.99 16.65 -13.62
C ASP A 13 -6.44 16.86 -14.10
N GLU A 14 -6.85 16.19 -15.16
CA GLU A 14 -8.20 16.31 -15.75
C GLU A 14 -8.89 14.95 -15.96
N VAL A 15 -10.22 15.00 -15.99
CA VAL A 15 -11.07 13.91 -16.45
C VAL A 15 -11.81 14.36 -17.70
N ARG A 16 -11.60 13.65 -18.83
CA ARG A 16 -12.25 13.98 -20.09
C ARG A 16 -12.51 12.76 -20.97
N PRO A 17 -13.38 12.89 -21.97
CA PRO A 17 -13.50 11.86 -23.02
C PRO A 17 -12.15 11.68 -23.73
N ALA A 18 -11.74 10.43 -23.90
CA ALA A 18 -10.55 10.08 -24.67
C ALA A 18 -10.57 8.62 -25.13
N SER A 19 -9.79 8.34 -26.18
CA SER A 19 -9.41 7.02 -26.62
C SER A 19 -7.91 6.84 -26.40
N VAL A 20 -7.52 5.78 -25.72
CA VAL A 20 -6.13 5.40 -25.46
C VAL A 20 -5.80 4.18 -26.31
N ARG A 21 -4.72 4.28 -27.07
CA ARG A 21 -4.22 3.19 -27.95
C ARG A 21 -2.83 2.77 -27.48
N TRP A 22 -2.57 1.48 -27.51
CA TRP A 22 -1.26 0.94 -27.14
C TRP A 22 -0.76 -0.13 -28.10
N GLU A 23 0.54 -0.33 -28.09
CA GLU A 23 1.28 -1.33 -28.86
C GLU A 23 2.40 -1.88 -28.00
N ASP A 24 2.56 -3.21 -28.03
CA ASP A 24 3.56 -3.93 -27.24
C ASP A 24 3.57 -3.53 -25.73
N GLY A 25 2.37 -3.26 -25.19
CA GLY A 25 2.20 -2.92 -23.79
C GLY A 25 2.49 -1.45 -23.44
N VAL A 26 2.78 -0.59 -24.41
CA VAL A 26 3.10 0.83 -24.22
C VAL A 26 2.02 1.71 -24.85
N ILE A 27 1.58 2.74 -24.15
CA ILE A 27 0.65 3.75 -24.67
C ILE A 27 1.35 4.53 -25.78
N VAL A 28 0.77 4.50 -26.99
CA VAL A 28 1.34 5.16 -28.16
C VAL A 28 0.54 6.38 -28.64
N GLU A 29 -0.73 6.50 -28.22
CA GLU A 29 -1.56 7.62 -28.63
C GLU A 29 -2.74 7.83 -27.67
N ILE A 30 -2.98 9.08 -27.32
CA ILE A 30 -4.17 9.53 -26.59
C ILE A 30 -4.87 10.58 -27.45
N ARG A 31 -6.12 10.29 -27.87
CA ARG A 31 -6.86 11.17 -28.81
C ARG A 31 -8.35 11.16 -28.55
N ASP A 32 -9.05 12.05 -29.19
CA ASP A 32 -10.51 11.98 -29.35
C ASP A 32 -10.89 10.95 -30.43
N GLY A 33 -12.08 10.37 -30.32
CA GLY A 33 -12.65 9.51 -31.33
C GLY A 33 -12.91 8.07 -30.89
N ALA A 34 -13.17 7.18 -31.86
CA ALA A 34 -13.54 5.79 -31.61
C ALA A 34 -12.34 4.94 -31.22
N ALA A 35 -12.60 3.88 -30.45
CA ALA A 35 -11.64 2.85 -30.07
C ALA A 35 -12.20 1.44 -30.39
N GLN A 36 -11.36 0.41 -30.24
CA GLN A 36 -11.78 -0.97 -30.38
C GLN A 36 -12.78 -1.40 -29.30
N ALA A 37 -12.55 -0.97 -28.06
CA ALA A 37 -13.46 -1.11 -26.94
C ALA A 37 -13.94 0.26 -26.46
N ASP A 38 -15.24 0.40 -26.17
CA ASP A 38 -15.86 1.60 -25.62
C ASP A 38 -16.60 1.21 -24.34
N VAL A 39 -16.19 1.76 -23.20
CA VAL A 39 -16.79 1.47 -21.90
C VAL A 39 -17.80 2.55 -21.46
N GLY A 40 -18.18 3.43 -22.36
CA GLY A 40 -19.22 4.45 -22.12
C GLY A 40 -18.82 5.43 -21.03
N ASP A 41 -19.64 5.53 -19.99
CA ASP A 41 -19.47 6.49 -18.90
C ASP A 41 -18.70 5.89 -17.69
N LEU A 42 -18.18 4.67 -17.82
CA LEU A 42 -17.31 4.13 -16.77
C LEU A 42 -15.99 4.90 -16.72
N VAL A 43 -15.47 5.08 -15.51
CA VAL A 43 -14.20 5.80 -15.30
C VAL A 43 -13.03 4.92 -15.69
N VAL A 44 -12.10 5.45 -16.48
CA VAL A 44 -10.81 4.81 -16.75
C VAL A 44 -9.73 5.50 -15.93
N LEU A 45 -9.25 4.79 -14.90
CA LEU A 45 -8.12 5.21 -14.07
C LEU A 45 -6.82 4.60 -14.62
N PRO A 46 -5.63 5.18 -14.34
CA PRO A 46 -4.38 4.45 -14.51
C PRO A 46 -4.39 3.19 -13.66
N GLY A 47 -3.70 2.15 -14.11
CA GLY A 47 -3.48 0.96 -13.28
C GLY A 47 -2.93 1.35 -11.92
N LEU A 48 -3.58 0.87 -10.86
CA LEU A 48 -3.22 1.26 -9.50
C LEU A 48 -1.87 0.64 -9.11
N VAL A 49 -1.15 1.36 -8.26
CA VAL A 49 0.13 0.96 -7.68
C VAL A 49 -0.05 0.85 -6.16
N ASP A 50 0.37 -0.26 -5.57
CA ASP A 50 0.36 -0.42 -4.12
C ASP A 50 1.78 -0.62 -3.60
N SER A 51 2.29 0.40 -2.92
CA SER A 51 3.65 0.40 -2.40
C SER A 51 3.82 -0.26 -1.03
N HIS A 52 2.73 -0.83 -0.45
CA HIS A 52 2.79 -1.45 0.87
C HIS A 52 2.01 -2.77 0.90
N VAL A 53 2.66 -3.85 0.49
CA VAL A 53 2.06 -5.19 0.42
C VAL A 53 3.01 -6.21 1.05
N HIS A 54 2.49 -7.07 1.93
CA HIS A 54 3.23 -8.19 2.52
C HIS A 54 2.83 -9.50 1.81
N VAL A 55 3.66 -9.94 0.87
CA VAL A 55 3.47 -11.22 0.16
C VAL A 55 3.89 -12.41 1.02
N ASN A 56 4.80 -12.19 1.97
CA ASN A 56 5.26 -13.18 2.96
C ASN A 56 6.04 -14.37 2.38
N GLU A 57 6.36 -14.36 1.10
CA GLU A 57 7.09 -15.41 0.42
C GLU A 57 8.50 -14.93 0.03
N PRO A 58 9.55 -15.78 0.16
CA PRO A 58 9.58 -17.17 0.63
C PRO A 58 9.37 -17.36 2.15
N GLY A 59 9.28 -18.61 2.59
CA GLY A 59 9.33 -19.04 3.99
C GLY A 59 8.01 -18.98 4.75
N ARG A 60 7.05 -18.10 4.35
CA ARG A 60 5.69 -18.02 4.88
C ARG A 60 4.65 -17.97 3.76
N SER A 61 4.84 -18.82 2.75
CA SER A 61 3.91 -18.93 1.61
C SER A 61 2.52 -19.39 2.02
N ASP A 62 2.38 -19.98 3.18
CA ASP A 62 1.11 -20.36 3.82
C ASP A 62 0.34 -19.13 4.36
N TRP A 63 1.00 -17.99 4.59
CA TRP A 63 0.33 -16.75 4.99
C TRP A 63 -0.30 -16.03 3.81
N GLU A 64 0.40 -15.96 2.67
CA GLU A 64 -0.08 -15.37 1.41
C GLU A 64 0.62 -16.05 0.21
N GLY A 65 1.51 -15.41 -0.44
CA GLY A 65 2.26 -15.86 -1.62
C GLY A 65 2.01 -15.00 -2.84
N PHE A 66 2.96 -15.01 -3.80
CA PHE A 66 2.88 -14.17 -5.00
C PHE A 66 1.65 -14.46 -5.86
N ALA A 67 1.25 -15.73 -5.99
CA ALA A 67 0.12 -16.11 -6.82
C ALA A 67 -1.21 -15.51 -6.31
N THR A 68 -1.46 -15.57 -5.01
CA THR A 68 -2.72 -15.09 -4.41
C THR A 68 -2.70 -13.57 -4.23
N ALA A 69 -1.60 -13.00 -3.75
CA ALA A 69 -1.46 -11.54 -3.62
C ALA A 69 -1.61 -10.83 -4.97
N THR A 70 -0.94 -11.30 -6.03
CA THR A 70 -0.99 -10.66 -7.34
C THR A 70 -2.35 -10.85 -8.04
N ARG A 71 -3.03 -11.96 -7.80
CA ARG A 71 -4.42 -12.16 -8.25
C ARG A 71 -5.39 -11.23 -7.52
N SER A 72 -5.23 -11.10 -6.21
CA SER A 72 -5.99 -10.14 -5.38
C SER A 72 -5.76 -8.70 -5.83
N ALA A 73 -4.51 -8.34 -6.13
CA ALA A 73 -4.15 -7.05 -6.71
C ALA A 73 -4.88 -6.78 -8.04
N LEU A 74 -4.78 -7.71 -8.98
CA LEU A 74 -5.41 -7.60 -10.30
C LEU A 74 -6.92 -7.42 -10.19
N ALA A 75 -7.59 -8.23 -9.37
CA ALA A 75 -9.03 -8.13 -9.15
C ALA A 75 -9.46 -6.79 -8.52
N GLY A 76 -8.58 -6.15 -7.74
CA GLY A 76 -8.78 -4.83 -7.12
C GLY A 76 -8.35 -3.62 -7.97
N GLY A 77 -7.93 -3.83 -9.23
CA GLY A 77 -7.47 -2.74 -10.09
C GLY A 77 -5.98 -2.40 -9.93
N THR A 78 -5.26 -3.09 -9.05
CA THR A 78 -3.84 -2.86 -8.81
C THR A 78 -3.02 -3.66 -9.83
N THR A 79 -2.25 -2.96 -10.66
CA THR A 79 -1.41 -3.56 -11.72
C THR A 79 0.06 -3.65 -11.34
N THR A 80 0.44 -3.02 -10.23
CA THR A 80 1.81 -3.05 -9.69
C THR A 80 1.76 -3.07 -8.17
N ILE A 81 2.49 -4.00 -7.56
CA ILE A 81 2.71 -4.03 -6.12
C ILE A 81 4.19 -3.87 -5.81
N VAL A 82 4.52 -3.30 -4.65
CA VAL A 82 5.88 -3.31 -4.12
C VAL A 82 5.88 -4.11 -2.82
N ASP A 83 6.52 -5.29 -2.86
CA ASP A 83 6.54 -6.21 -1.73
C ASP A 83 7.48 -5.75 -0.63
N MET A 84 7.02 -5.85 0.62
CA MET A 84 7.75 -5.50 1.82
C MET A 84 8.86 -6.53 2.15
N PRO A 85 9.96 -6.11 2.81
CA PRO A 85 11.12 -6.98 3.05
C PRO A 85 10.91 -8.03 4.13
N LEU A 86 9.84 -7.91 4.92
CA LEU A 86 9.51 -8.84 6.01
C LEU A 86 8.14 -9.46 5.74
N ASN A 87 7.83 -10.27 6.44
CA ASN A 87 7.60 -11.57 6.97
C ASN A 87 8.23 -12.74 6.17
N SER A 88 8.81 -12.52 4.99
CA SER A 88 9.55 -13.59 4.28
C SER A 88 10.74 -14.10 5.09
N ILE A 89 11.09 -15.37 4.87
CA ILE A 89 12.26 -16.02 5.46
C ILE A 89 13.11 -16.62 4.33
N PRO A 90 14.31 -16.08 4.09
CA PRO A 90 14.92 -14.94 4.79
C PRO A 90 14.22 -13.60 4.49
N PRO A 91 14.33 -12.59 5.39
CA PRO A 91 13.88 -11.23 5.09
C PRO A 91 14.76 -10.61 4.00
N THR A 92 14.22 -9.67 3.22
CA THR A 92 14.93 -9.07 2.07
C THR A 92 15.92 -8.00 2.54
N THR A 93 16.97 -8.42 3.25
CA THR A 93 17.99 -7.54 3.85
C THR A 93 19.37 -7.71 3.22
N THR A 94 19.49 -8.60 2.24
CA THR A 94 20.74 -8.87 1.47
C THR A 94 20.39 -9.07 0.01
N VAL A 95 21.38 -8.90 -0.88
CA VAL A 95 21.22 -9.20 -2.30
C VAL A 95 20.85 -10.67 -2.52
N ALA A 96 21.43 -11.60 -1.78
CA ALA A 96 21.11 -13.03 -1.88
C ALA A 96 19.64 -13.32 -1.55
N ALA A 97 19.11 -12.71 -0.48
CA ALA A 97 17.69 -12.85 -0.10
C ALA A 97 16.74 -12.22 -1.15
N LEU A 98 17.14 -11.10 -1.76
CA LEU A 98 16.40 -10.50 -2.86
C LEU A 98 16.32 -11.42 -4.08
N GLU A 99 17.44 -12.03 -4.47
CA GLU A 99 17.48 -12.95 -5.62
C GLU A 99 16.69 -14.23 -5.35
N GLU A 100 16.73 -14.76 -4.12
CA GLU A 100 15.87 -15.89 -3.72
C GLU A 100 14.38 -15.51 -3.86
N LYS A 101 13.98 -14.35 -3.34
CA LYS A 101 12.60 -13.84 -3.46
C LYS A 101 12.18 -13.67 -4.91
N ARG A 102 13.03 -13.12 -5.77
CA ARG A 102 12.79 -12.99 -7.22
C ARG A 102 12.62 -14.34 -7.91
N ALA A 103 13.46 -15.31 -7.55
CA ALA A 103 13.36 -16.66 -8.10
C ALA A 103 12.02 -17.31 -7.77
N VAL A 104 11.55 -17.14 -6.54
CA VAL A 104 10.24 -17.67 -6.09
C VAL A 104 9.09 -16.94 -6.79
N ALA A 105 9.14 -15.62 -6.93
CA ALA A 105 8.11 -14.84 -7.60
C ALA A 105 7.94 -15.20 -9.10
N THR A 106 9.02 -15.67 -9.73
CA THR A 106 9.04 -15.97 -11.17
C THR A 106 7.99 -17.02 -11.55
N GLY A 107 7.12 -16.66 -12.51
CA GLY A 107 6.07 -17.53 -13.03
C GLY A 107 4.79 -17.60 -12.18
N GLN A 108 4.75 -16.87 -11.05
CA GLN A 108 3.58 -16.83 -10.17
C GLN A 108 2.79 -15.50 -10.27
N MET A 109 3.38 -14.45 -10.82
CA MET A 109 2.83 -13.09 -10.81
C MET A 109 1.74 -12.88 -11.86
N GLU A 110 0.63 -12.27 -11.46
CA GLU A 110 -0.43 -11.78 -12.35
C GLU A 110 -0.33 -10.26 -12.58
N VAL A 111 0.37 -9.52 -11.71
CA VAL A 111 0.69 -8.09 -11.85
C VAL A 111 2.18 -7.86 -11.73
N ASP A 112 2.64 -6.66 -12.08
CA ASP A 112 4.06 -6.30 -11.93
C ASP A 112 4.43 -6.22 -10.45
N VAL A 113 5.65 -6.65 -10.13
CA VAL A 113 6.15 -6.69 -8.75
C VAL A 113 7.50 -5.99 -8.65
N ALA A 114 7.61 -5.07 -7.70
CA ALA A 114 8.88 -4.50 -7.26
C ALA A 114 9.13 -4.86 -5.77
N PHE A 115 10.29 -4.51 -5.24
CA PHE A 115 10.70 -4.95 -3.91
C PHE A 115 11.31 -3.82 -3.09
N TRP A 116 10.93 -3.73 -1.82
CA TRP A 116 11.66 -2.98 -0.82
C TRP A 116 12.77 -3.82 -0.21
N GLY A 117 13.92 -3.21 0.06
CA GLY A 117 14.93 -3.76 0.94
C GLY A 117 14.60 -3.49 2.42
N GLY A 118 15.22 -4.24 3.31
CA GLY A 118 15.12 -4.01 4.76
C GLY A 118 16.47 -3.62 5.34
N ILE A 119 16.45 -2.72 6.34
CA ILE A 119 17.62 -2.44 7.16
C ILE A 119 17.35 -2.94 8.57
N ILE A 120 18.22 -3.83 9.04
CA ILE A 120 18.23 -4.38 10.40
C ILE A 120 19.63 -4.19 11.00
N PRO A 121 19.82 -4.35 12.31
CA PRO A 121 21.16 -4.30 12.90
C PRO A 121 22.14 -5.25 12.20
N GLY A 122 23.26 -4.71 11.71
CA GLY A 122 24.31 -5.46 11.02
C GLY A 122 24.15 -5.61 9.51
N SER A 123 23.03 -5.13 8.89
CA SER A 123 22.83 -5.24 7.44
C SER A 123 23.22 -3.99 6.63
N THR A 124 23.71 -2.94 7.26
CA THR A 124 24.04 -1.67 6.58
C THR A 124 25.07 -1.81 5.46
N GLY A 125 25.98 -2.79 5.56
CA GLY A 125 26.96 -3.11 4.51
C GLY A 125 26.34 -3.62 3.22
N GLU A 126 25.10 -4.11 3.25
CA GLU A 126 24.37 -4.62 2.09
C GLU A 126 23.67 -3.50 1.28
N ILE A 127 23.50 -2.30 1.86
CA ILE A 127 22.73 -1.21 1.26
C ILE A 127 23.19 -0.88 -0.16
N PRO A 128 24.50 -0.66 -0.46
CA PRO A 128 24.93 -0.34 -1.81
C PRO A 128 24.59 -1.44 -2.83
N GLY A 129 24.84 -2.70 -2.47
CA GLY A 129 24.55 -3.84 -3.33
C GLY A 129 23.03 -4.02 -3.57
N MET A 130 22.21 -3.76 -2.57
CA MET A 130 20.75 -3.81 -2.70
C MET A 130 20.21 -2.69 -3.61
N ILE A 131 20.76 -1.48 -3.53
CA ILE A 131 20.41 -0.37 -4.44
C ILE A 131 20.80 -0.74 -5.87
N GLU A 132 22.01 -1.25 -6.10
CA GLU A 132 22.46 -1.70 -7.41
C GLU A 132 21.60 -2.85 -7.95
N ALA A 133 21.13 -3.73 -7.08
CA ALA A 133 20.18 -4.78 -7.43
C ALA A 133 18.76 -4.26 -7.71
N GLY A 134 18.49 -2.96 -7.50
CA GLY A 134 17.27 -2.28 -7.94
C GLY A 134 16.09 -2.39 -6.97
N VAL A 135 16.32 -2.46 -5.65
CA VAL A 135 15.25 -2.26 -4.67
C VAL A 135 14.73 -0.82 -4.75
N CYS A 136 13.44 -0.63 -4.43
CA CYS A 136 12.80 0.69 -4.48
C CYS A 136 13.27 1.64 -3.37
N GLY A 137 13.84 1.11 -2.31
CA GLY A 137 14.31 1.79 -1.11
C GLY A 137 14.32 0.81 0.06
N PHE A 138 14.27 1.32 1.29
CA PHE A 138 14.42 0.46 2.46
C PHE A 138 13.34 0.70 3.51
N LYS A 139 12.89 -0.40 4.15
CA LYS A 139 11.99 -0.36 5.31
C LYS A 139 12.74 -0.65 6.59
N VAL A 140 12.33 0.02 7.67
CA VAL A 140 12.79 -0.20 9.05
C VAL A 140 11.64 -0.15 10.04
N PHE A 141 11.86 -0.73 11.21
CA PHE A 141 11.00 -0.58 12.39
C PHE A 141 11.77 0.10 13.51
N LEU A 142 11.11 1.00 14.24
CA LEU A 142 11.66 1.59 15.49
C LEU A 142 11.27 0.80 16.73
N ILE A 143 10.31 -0.14 16.59
CA ILE A 143 9.86 -1.06 17.63
C ILE A 143 9.94 -2.51 17.12
N ASP A 144 9.69 -3.47 17.98
CA ASP A 144 9.59 -4.87 17.61
C ASP A 144 8.54 -5.06 16.50
N SER A 145 8.97 -5.65 15.38
CA SER A 145 8.12 -5.94 14.21
C SER A 145 7.17 -7.14 14.42
N GLY A 146 7.37 -7.90 15.49
CA GLY A 146 6.67 -9.14 15.76
C GLY A 146 7.31 -10.38 15.11
N VAL A 147 8.33 -10.20 14.26
CA VAL A 147 9.09 -11.31 13.68
C VAL A 147 10.57 -11.21 14.04
N PRO A 148 11.16 -12.28 14.63
CA PRO A 148 12.52 -12.22 15.18
C PRO A 148 13.61 -11.97 14.13
N GLU A 149 13.37 -12.32 12.89
CA GLU A 149 14.30 -12.12 11.76
C GLU A 149 14.32 -10.67 11.25
N PHE A 150 13.40 -9.81 11.73
CA PHE A 150 13.38 -8.38 11.36
C PHE A 150 13.36 -7.48 12.61
N PRO A 151 14.45 -7.46 13.40
CA PRO A 151 14.54 -6.68 14.63
C PRO A 151 14.54 -5.17 14.35
N PRO A 152 14.12 -4.34 15.35
CA PRO A 152 14.11 -2.90 15.22
C PRO A 152 15.50 -2.29 15.13
N VAL A 153 15.56 -1.07 14.58
CA VAL A 153 16.77 -0.22 14.55
C VAL A 153 16.60 1.02 15.41
N GLY A 154 17.70 1.47 16.00
CA GLY A 154 17.74 2.75 16.75
C GLY A 154 17.90 3.95 15.82
N LEU A 155 17.50 5.13 16.30
CA LEU A 155 17.70 6.39 15.58
C LEU A 155 19.18 6.71 15.36
N ASP A 156 20.06 6.27 16.24
CA ASP A 156 21.52 6.44 16.10
C ASP A 156 22.02 5.81 14.80
N LEU A 157 21.59 4.56 14.52
CA LEU A 157 21.94 3.90 13.27
C LEU A 157 21.37 4.67 12.04
N LEU A 158 20.12 5.12 12.12
CA LEU A 158 19.50 5.87 11.03
C LEU A 158 20.17 7.22 10.77
N SER A 159 20.68 7.88 11.81
CA SER A 159 21.38 9.16 11.69
C SER A 159 22.74 9.07 10.97
N GLU A 160 23.33 7.87 10.93
CA GLU A 160 24.58 7.60 10.21
C GLU A 160 24.36 7.29 8.73
N LEU A 161 23.08 7.07 8.30
CA LEU A 161 22.76 6.74 6.93
C LEU A 161 22.55 7.99 6.07
N SER A 162 23.07 7.93 4.85
CA SER A 162 22.76 8.89 3.78
C SER A 162 22.24 8.10 2.60
N LEU A 163 20.93 8.15 2.36
CA LEU A 163 20.26 7.38 1.35
C LEU A 163 19.72 8.31 0.24
N ASP A 164 20.00 7.95 -1.01
CA ASP A 164 19.41 8.60 -2.20
C ASP A 164 18.10 7.93 -2.64
N VAL A 165 17.65 6.91 -1.88
CA VAL A 165 16.40 6.18 -2.07
C VAL A 165 15.52 6.32 -0.84
N PRO A 166 14.19 6.15 -0.94
CA PRO A 166 13.27 6.29 0.19
C PRO A 166 13.62 5.41 1.38
N LEU A 167 13.52 5.98 2.58
CA LEU A 167 13.53 5.27 3.84
C LEU A 167 12.11 5.22 4.40
N LEU A 168 11.52 4.03 4.41
CA LEU A 168 10.18 3.76 4.92
C LEU A 168 10.25 3.34 6.38
N VAL A 169 9.47 3.97 7.24
CA VAL A 169 9.57 3.72 8.68
C VAL A 169 8.23 3.37 9.30
N HIS A 170 8.17 2.20 9.96
CA HIS A 170 7.14 1.94 10.94
C HIS A 170 7.46 2.78 12.19
N ALA A 171 6.77 3.90 12.32
CA ALA A 171 7.13 4.99 13.22
C ALA A 171 6.29 4.98 14.51
N GLU A 172 6.59 4.07 15.42
CA GLU A 172 6.09 4.10 16.80
C GLU A 172 7.27 4.16 17.77
N SER A 173 7.20 5.06 18.76
CA SER A 173 8.27 5.25 19.76
C SER A 173 8.25 4.12 20.80
N PRO A 174 9.35 3.38 21.00
CA PRO A 174 9.41 2.31 21.99
C PRO A 174 9.15 2.82 23.42
N ASP A 175 9.43 4.08 23.72
CA ASP A 175 9.21 4.68 25.02
C ASP A 175 7.71 4.87 25.35
N GLN A 176 6.85 4.88 24.35
CA GLN A 176 5.40 5.11 24.46
C GLN A 176 4.58 3.84 24.32
N VAL A 177 5.09 2.83 23.62
CA VAL A 177 4.41 1.55 23.39
C VAL A 177 4.58 0.65 24.61
N ARG A 178 3.51 -0.06 25.00
CA ARG A 178 3.48 -0.98 26.14
C ARG A 178 3.01 -2.37 25.68
N ALA A 179 3.15 -3.34 26.56
CA ALA A 179 2.58 -4.67 26.33
C ALA A 179 1.05 -4.57 26.18
N PRO A 180 0.46 -5.21 25.14
CA PRO A 180 -0.97 -5.15 24.92
C PRO A 180 -1.75 -5.94 25.97
N GLY A 181 -2.96 -5.49 26.30
CA GLY A 181 -3.96 -6.28 27.01
C GLY A 181 -4.88 -7.02 26.06
N GLY A 182 -5.76 -7.88 26.60
CA GLY A 182 -6.60 -8.79 25.82
C GLY A 182 -7.81 -8.12 25.17
N SER A 183 -8.31 -7.03 25.73
CA SER A 183 -9.40 -6.25 25.12
C SER A 183 -8.88 -5.25 24.08
N TYR A 184 -9.76 -4.84 23.14
CA TYR A 184 -9.37 -3.81 22.16
C TYR A 184 -9.00 -2.48 22.82
N SER A 185 -9.73 -2.06 23.85
CA SER A 185 -9.44 -0.83 24.57
C SER A 185 -8.06 -0.85 25.25
N GLU A 186 -7.64 -1.99 25.79
CA GLU A 186 -6.30 -2.16 26.37
C GLU A 186 -5.23 -2.19 25.27
N TYR A 187 -5.49 -2.85 24.13
CA TYR A 187 -4.62 -2.83 22.97
C TYR A 187 -4.44 -1.40 22.45
N LEU A 188 -5.52 -0.66 22.27
CA LEU A 188 -5.50 0.74 21.84
C LEU A 188 -4.70 1.63 22.81
N ALA A 189 -4.90 1.47 24.12
CA ALA A 189 -4.17 2.18 25.15
C ALA A 189 -2.67 1.81 25.21
N SER A 190 -2.30 0.61 24.77
CA SER A 190 -0.90 0.18 24.71
C SER A 190 -0.10 0.85 23.59
N ARG A 191 -0.77 1.41 22.57
CA ARG A 191 -0.20 2.10 21.41
C ARG A 191 -0.85 3.47 21.23
N PRO A 192 -0.60 4.42 22.14
CA PRO A 192 -1.24 5.73 22.11
C PRO A 192 -0.82 6.56 20.88
N PRO A 193 -1.62 7.55 20.43
CA PRO A 193 -1.26 8.46 19.34
C PRO A 193 0.11 9.12 19.53
N ALA A 194 0.49 9.42 20.76
CA ALA A 194 1.81 9.95 21.11
C ALA A 194 2.97 9.04 20.66
N ALA A 195 2.76 7.74 20.49
CA ALA A 195 3.80 6.83 19.98
C ALA A 195 4.19 7.17 18.55
N GLU A 196 3.21 7.47 17.68
CA GLU A 196 3.46 7.94 16.32
C GLU A 196 4.08 9.34 16.32
N ALA A 197 3.47 10.29 17.02
CA ALA A 197 3.90 11.69 17.01
C ALA A 197 5.35 11.86 17.48
N VAL A 198 5.75 11.20 18.57
CA VAL A 198 7.12 11.25 19.10
C VAL A 198 8.11 10.61 18.13
N ALA A 199 7.78 9.47 17.53
CA ALA A 199 8.64 8.81 16.57
C ALA A 199 8.85 9.68 15.33
N ILE A 200 7.77 10.21 14.74
CA ILE A 200 7.81 11.05 13.53
C ILE A 200 8.60 12.34 13.79
N SER A 201 8.38 12.98 14.95
CA SER A 201 9.13 14.19 15.32
C SER A 201 10.64 13.92 15.39
N ARG A 202 11.06 12.80 15.96
CA ARG A 202 12.49 12.41 16.01
C ARG A 202 13.04 12.07 14.62
N LEU A 203 12.24 11.44 13.75
CA LEU A 203 12.64 11.13 12.37
C LEU A 203 12.84 12.40 11.54
N SER A 204 12.16 13.49 11.85
CA SER A 204 12.32 14.78 11.14
C SER A 204 13.71 15.40 11.33
N GLU A 205 14.50 14.94 12.30
CA GLU A 205 15.86 15.37 12.56
C GLU A 205 16.89 14.67 11.64
N LEU A 206 16.48 13.60 10.94
CA LEU A 206 17.37 12.87 10.02
C LEU A 206 17.70 13.69 8.76
N ALA A 207 18.90 13.49 8.22
CA ALA A 207 19.34 14.13 6.99
C ALA A 207 18.63 13.56 5.75
N SER A 208 18.33 12.26 5.75
CA SER A 208 17.64 11.57 4.65
C SER A 208 16.13 11.83 4.68
N PRO A 209 15.47 11.95 3.52
CA PRO A 209 14.00 11.96 3.45
C PRO A 209 13.40 10.66 4.01
N VAL A 210 12.34 10.80 4.80
CA VAL A 210 11.65 9.66 5.41
C VAL A 210 10.20 9.62 4.93
N HIS A 211 9.73 8.42 4.64
CA HIS A 211 8.32 8.13 4.41
C HIS A 211 7.75 7.35 5.58
N VAL A 212 6.76 7.93 6.26
CA VAL A 212 6.08 7.33 7.41
C VAL A 212 4.97 6.42 6.91
N LEU A 213 5.05 5.15 7.28
CA LEU A 213 4.08 4.14 6.90
C LEU A 213 2.81 4.26 7.74
N HIS A 214 1.67 3.92 7.12
CA HIS A 214 0.38 3.64 7.77
C HIS A 214 0.01 4.58 8.94
N VAL A 215 0.11 5.90 8.77
CA VAL A 215 -0.28 6.90 9.77
C VAL A 215 -1.74 6.68 10.18
N SER A 216 -2.00 6.57 11.48
CA SER A 216 -3.30 6.20 12.05
C SER A 216 -3.93 7.24 12.97
N SER A 217 -3.21 8.32 13.30
CA SER A 217 -3.66 9.30 14.31
C SER A 217 -3.55 10.76 13.85
N ALA A 218 -4.37 11.63 14.43
CA ALA A 218 -4.29 13.08 14.25
C ALA A 218 -2.94 13.63 14.71
N ASP A 219 -2.42 13.14 15.85
CA ASP A 219 -1.12 13.53 16.38
C ASP A 219 0.02 13.15 15.42
N GLY A 220 -0.09 11.97 14.76
CA GLY A 220 0.82 11.53 13.70
C GLY A 220 0.74 12.43 12.46
N VAL A 221 -0.46 12.83 12.04
CA VAL A 221 -0.67 13.80 10.95
C VAL A 221 -0.02 15.15 11.27
N GLU A 222 -0.23 15.68 12.47
CA GLU A 222 0.39 16.93 12.90
C GLU A 222 1.92 16.84 12.86
N ALA A 223 2.49 15.71 13.29
CA ALA A 223 3.93 15.50 13.26
C ALA A 223 4.47 15.38 11.82
N VAL A 224 3.74 14.73 10.90
CA VAL A 224 4.08 14.70 9.46
C VAL A 224 4.05 16.12 8.88
N ALA A 225 2.99 16.89 9.17
CA ALA A 225 2.84 18.26 8.68
C ALA A 225 3.95 19.22 9.16
N ALA A 226 4.46 19.01 10.38
CA ALA A 226 5.54 19.78 10.95
C ALA A 226 6.93 19.42 10.39
N GLY A 227 7.08 18.21 9.82
CA GLY A 227 8.36 17.72 9.32
C GLY A 227 8.69 18.27 7.93
N THR A 228 9.94 18.70 7.71
CA THR A 228 10.38 19.31 6.43
C THR A 228 10.79 18.30 5.36
N ARG A 229 11.09 17.07 5.76
CA ARG A 229 11.54 15.96 4.89
C ARG A 229 10.77 14.67 5.19
N ILE A 230 9.58 14.84 5.72
CA ILE A 230 8.68 13.75 6.06
C ILE A 230 7.54 13.74 5.05
N SER A 231 7.24 12.59 4.50
CA SER A 231 5.99 12.28 3.82
C SER A 231 5.31 11.12 4.55
N GLY A 232 4.04 10.89 4.28
CA GLY A 232 3.33 9.80 4.95
C GLY A 232 2.18 9.25 4.12
N GLU A 233 1.83 8.02 4.44
CA GLU A 233 0.72 7.27 3.86
C GLU A 233 -0.28 6.86 4.93
N THR A 234 -1.49 6.51 4.53
CA THR A 234 -2.49 5.87 5.39
C THR A 234 -3.12 4.68 4.69
N CYS A 235 -4.01 3.97 5.39
CA CYS A 235 -4.59 2.71 4.90
C CYS A 235 -6.12 2.77 4.84
N PRO A 236 -6.77 1.97 3.97
CA PRO A 236 -8.22 1.93 3.83
C PRO A 236 -8.96 1.65 5.14
N HIS A 237 -8.40 0.78 5.99
CA HIS A 237 -9.00 0.43 7.27
C HIS A 237 -9.07 1.60 8.25
N TYR A 238 -8.07 2.50 8.27
CA TYR A 238 -8.12 3.71 9.08
C TYR A 238 -9.07 4.78 8.54
N LEU A 239 -9.34 4.76 7.22
CA LEU A 239 -10.25 5.69 6.56
C LEU A 239 -11.71 5.26 6.64
N LEU A 240 -11.97 3.98 6.90
CA LEU A 240 -13.31 3.40 6.94
C LEU A 240 -13.78 3.16 8.37
N PHE A 241 -12.96 2.49 9.18
CA PHE A 241 -13.32 2.07 10.53
C PHE A 241 -12.95 3.10 11.60
N SER A 242 -13.65 3.00 12.71
CA SER A 242 -13.29 3.60 14.00
C SER A 242 -13.20 2.51 15.08
N ASP A 243 -12.69 2.83 16.24
CA ASP A 243 -12.62 1.91 17.38
C ASP A 243 -13.97 1.34 17.80
N GLU A 244 -15.08 2.07 17.53
CA GLU A 244 -16.44 1.61 17.76
C GLU A 244 -16.86 0.46 16.81
N ASP A 245 -16.22 0.33 15.66
CA ASP A 245 -16.51 -0.69 14.65
C ASP A 245 -15.75 -2.01 14.91
N VAL A 246 -14.77 -1.99 15.81
CA VAL A 246 -13.92 -3.14 16.10
C VAL A 246 -14.64 -4.16 16.96
N THR A 247 -14.99 -5.29 16.36
CA THR A 247 -15.78 -6.36 17.00
C THR A 247 -14.97 -7.64 17.28
N GLY A 248 -13.79 -7.80 16.67
CA GLY A 248 -12.99 -8.99 16.80
C GLY A 248 -11.53 -8.77 16.38
N VAL A 249 -10.72 -9.80 16.53
CA VAL A 249 -9.28 -9.77 16.27
C VAL A 249 -8.93 -9.66 14.79
N GLU A 250 -9.88 -9.87 13.89
CA GLU A 250 -9.74 -9.64 12.45
C GLU A 250 -9.47 -8.16 12.12
N PHE A 251 -9.84 -7.24 13.02
CA PHE A 251 -9.52 -5.81 12.93
C PHE A 251 -8.14 -5.44 13.49
N LYS A 252 -7.43 -6.40 14.12
CA LYS A 252 -6.13 -6.09 14.74
C LYS A 252 -5.10 -5.74 13.69
N CYS A 253 -4.54 -4.53 13.79
CA CYS A 253 -3.41 -4.03 13.01
C CYS A 253 -2.52 -3.14 13.89
N ALA A 254 -1.32 -2.85 13.46
CA ALA A 254 -0.37 -2.00 14.17
C ALA A 254 0.19 -0.94 13.21
N PRO A 255 -0.04 0.36 13.51
CA PRO A 255 -0.83 0.94 14.62
C PRO A 255 -2.30 0.53 14.64
N PRO A 256 -3.03 0.68 15.78
CA PRO A 256 -4.43 0.28 15.87
C PRO A 256 -5.39 1.25 15.17
N ILE A 257 -6.59 0.76 14.81
CA ILE A 257 -7.72 1.58 14.36
C ILE A 257 -8.18 2.45 15.53
N ARG A 258 -8.27 3.77 15.32
CA ARG A 258 -8.55 4.73 16.37
C ARG A 258 -9.97 5.31 16.26
N SER A 259 -10.31 6.24 17.14
CA SER A 259 -11.62 6.88 17.15
C SER A 259 -11.90 7.70 15.87
N ARG A 260 -13.18 8.04 15.66
CA ARG A 260 -13.64 8.84 14.52
C ARG A 260 -12.90 10.16 14.35
N VAL A 261 -12.45 10.79 15.44
CA VAL A 261 -11.69 12.05 15.36
C VAL A 261 -10.39 11.83 14.59
N HIS A 262 -9.68 10.73 14.84
CA HIS A 262 -8.47 10.39 14.10
C HIS A 262 -8.77 10.05 12.64
N ARG A 263 -9.84 9.29 12.36
CA ARG A 263 -10.26 8.97 11.00
C ARG A 263 -10.55 10.23 10.17
N GLU A 264 -11.30 11.18 10.73
CA GLU A 264 -11.60 12.43 10.00
C GLU A 264 -10.33 13.27 9.80
N ALA A 265 -9.41 13.31 10.76
CA ALA A 265 -8.10 13.98 10.59
C ALA A 265 -7.26 13.35 9.46
N LEU A 266 -7.30 12.02 9.28
CA LEU A 266 -6.63 11.37 8.15
C LEU A 266 -7.25 11.77 6.80
N TRP A 267 -8.58 11.86 6.71
CA TRP A 267 -9.26 12.36 5.51
C TRP A 267 -8.90 13.81 5.19
N GLU A 268 -8.93 14.68 6.18
CA GLU A 268 -8.51 16.08 6.03
C GLU A 268 -7.05 16.19 5.59
N ALA A 269 -6.18 15.36 6.15
CA ALA A 269 -4.75 15.32 5.79
C ALA A 269 -4.52 14.85 4.35
N LEU A 270 -5.26 13.86 3.87
CA LEU A 270 -5.22 13.41 2.47
C LEU A 270 -5.70 14.51 1.51
N ILE A 271 -6.83 15.15 1.83
CA ILE A 271 -7.40 16.23 1.00
C ILE A 271 -6.46 17.45 0.96
N ALA A 272 -5.82 17.76 2.09
CA ALA A 272 -4.84 18.85 2.18
C ALA A 272 -3.45 18.50 1.59
N GLY A 273 -3.20 17.23 1.22
CA GLY A 273 -1.92 16.77 0.68
C GLY A 273 -0.80 16.61 1.72
N ILE A 274 -1.13 16.59 3.01
CA ILE A 274 -0.21 16.27 4.11
C ILE A 274 0.15 14.79 4.05
N LEU A 275 -0.86 13.92 3.95
CA LEU A 275 -0.69 12.52 3.57
C LEU A 275 -0.80 12.42 2.05
N THR A 276 0.09 11.67 1.43
CA THR A 276 0.26 11.69 -0.02
C THR A 276 -0.45 10.55 -0.75
N MET A 277 -0.75 9.45 -0.05
CA MET A 277 -1.30 8.24 -0.67
C MET A 277 -2.08 7.36 0.30
N VAL A 278 -2.85 6.44 -0.29
CA VAL A 278 -3.56 5.37 0.41
C VAL A 278 -3.00 4.04 -0.11
N VAL A 279 -2.40 3.25 0.78
CA VAL A 279 -1.82 1.94 0.49
C VAL A 279 -2.58 0.85 1.26
N SER A 280 -2.52 -0.40 0.80
CA SER A 280 -3.32 -1.43 1.45
C SER A 280 -2.82 -1.84 2.81
N ASP A 281 -1.51 -1.83 3.05
CA ASP A 281 -0.85 -2.55 4.13
C ASP A 281 -1.41 -4.00 4.23
N HIS A 282 -1.56 -4.61 3.04
CA HIS A 282 -2.07 -5.97 2.95
C HIS A 282 -1.13 -6.92 3.67
N SER A 283 -1.59 -7.43 4.82
CA SER A 283 -0.78 -8.26 5.72
C SER A 283 -1.57 -9.45 6.25
N PRO A 284 -1.90 -10.41 5.39
CA PRO A 284 -2.65 -11.60 5.75
C PRO A 284 -1.83 -12.55 6.62
N ALA A 285 -2.54 -13.36 7.39
CA ALA A 285 -1.98 -14.45 8.17
C ALA A 285 -2.97 -15.63 8.23
N PRO A 286 -2.49 -16.85 8.49
CA PRO A 286 -3.35 -18.01 8.69
C PRO A 286 -4.38 -17.78 9.81
N PRO A 287 -5.59 -18.34 9.71
CA PRO A 287 -6.64 -18.18 10.72
C PRO A 287 -6.20 -18.53 12.14
N GLU A 288 -5.33 -19.52 12.30
CA GLU A 288 -4.81 -19.97 13.59
C GLU A 288 -4.01 -18.86 14.31
N LEU A 289 -3.37 -17.97 13.56
CA LEU A 289 -2.67 -16.81 14.13
C LEU A 289 -3.63 -15.67 14.50
N LYS A 290 -4.87 -15.72 14.07
CA LYS A 290 -5.94 -14.79 14.41
C LYS A 290 -6.85 -15.30 15.54
N GLU A 291 -6.48 -16.40 16.18
CA GLU A 291 -7.17 -16.90 17.36
C GLU A 291 -6.73 -16.18 18.64
N GLY A 292 -7.58 -16.22 19.68
CA GLY A 292 -7.30 -15.62 20.99
C GLY A 292 -7.88 -14.22 21.15
N ASP A 293 -7.11 -13.34 21.74
CA ASP A 293 -7.50 -11.96 22.06
C ASP A 293 -6.54 -10.93 21.43
N PHE A 294 -6.75 -9.65 21.72
CA PHE A 294 -5.89 -8.59 21.16
C PHE A 294 -4.45 -8.59 21.70
N ALA A 295 -4.15 -9.29 22.79
CA ALA A 295 -2.78 -9.46 23.25
C ALA A 295 -2.03 -10.51 22.39
N THR A 296 -2.69 -11.58 22.02
CA THR A 296 -2.08 -12.78 21.45
C THR A 296 -2.26 -12.93 19.94
N ALA A 297 -3.40 -12.51 19.36
CA ALA A 297 -3.65 -12.64 17.94
C ALA A 297 -2.64 -11.84 17.10
N TRP A 298 -2.29 -12.35 15.93
CA TRP A 298 -1.43 -11.67 14.96
C TRP A 298 -2.13 -10.40 14.40
N GLY A 299 -1.38 -9.30 14.28
CA GLY A 299 -1.84 -8.06 13.64
C GLY A 299 -1.70 -8.12 12.12
N GLY A 300 -2.59 -7.49 11.38
CA GLY A 300 -2.57 -7.37 9.92
C GLY A 300 -3.94 -7.59 9.29
N ILE A 301 -4.26 -6.82 8.26
CA ILE A 301 -5.56 -6.81 7.57
C ILE A 301 -5.37 -7.13 6.09
N SER A 302 -6.24 -7.97 5.52
CA SER A 302 -6.27 -8.27 4.09
C SER A 302 -7.15 -7.25 3.37
N SER A 303 -6.56 -6.27 2.67
CA SER A 303 -7.27 -5.14 2.06
C SER A 303 -6.92 -4.84 0.60
N LEU A 304 -5.94 -5.53 0.01
CA LEU A 304 -5.39 -5.23 -1.32
C LEU A 304 -6.47 -5.17 -2.42
N GLN A 305 -7.34 -6.19 -2.53
CA GLN A 305 -8.42 -6.22 -3.52
C GLN A 305 -9.49 -5.15 -3.30
N LEU A 306 -9.66 -4.70 -2.06
CA LEU A 306 -10.74 -3.80 -1.66
C LEU A 306 -10.29 -2.33 -1.55
N ARG A 307 -9.00 -2.04 -1.78
CA ARG A 307 -8.42 -0.71 -1.56
C ARG A 307 -9.17 0.39 -2.30
N LEU A 308 -9.44 0.22 -3.60
CA LEU A 308 -10.18 1.20 -4.40
C LEU A 308 -11.62 1.38 -3.93
N PRO A 309 -12.48 0.34 -3.83
CA PRO A 309 -13.87 0.54 -3.41
C PRO A 309 -13.98 1.04 -1.96
N ILE A 310 -13.09 0.65 -1.04
CA ILE A 310 -13.08 1.21 0.32
C ILE A 310 -12.76 2.71 0.30
N THR A 311 -11.67 3.08 -0.38
CA THR A 311 -11.25 4.49 -0.49
C THR A 311 -12.34 5.33 -1.15
N TRP A 312 -12.96 4.83 -2.23
CA TRP A 312 -14.06 5.53 -2.90
C TRP A 312 -15.29 5.66 -1.99
N THR A 313 -15.66 4.61 -1.26
CA THR A 313 -16.77 4.66 -0.31
C THR A 313 -16.59 5.78 0.71
N GLY A 314 -15.41 5.91 1.28
CA GLY A 314 -15.10 6.97 2.24
C GLY A 314 -14.95 8.36 1.60
N ALA A 315 -14.56 8.43 0.33
CA ALA A 315 -14.40 9.68 -0.42
C ALA A 315 -15.74 10.33 -0.81
N VAL A 316 -16.79 9.52 -0.98
CA VAL A 316 -18.11 10.03 -1.35
C VAL A 316 -18.64 11.00 -0.30
N GLY A 317 -19.03 12.20 -0.75
CA GLY A 317 -19.48 13.29 0.12
C GLY A 317 -18.36 14.19 0.68
N ARG A 318 -17.09 13.94 0.31
CA ARG A 318 -15.93 14.75 0.70
C ARG A 318 -15.34 15.60 -0.43
N GLU A 319 -16.06 15.77 -1.53
CA GLU A 319 -15.62 16.54 -2.71
C GLU A 319 -14.33 16.00 -3.37
N VAL A 320 -14.04 14.71 -3.19
CA VAL A 320 -12.91 14.03 -3.81
C VAL A 320 -13.27 13.57 -5.22
N GLY A 321 -12.51 14.02 -6.21
CA GLY A 321 -12.65 13.61 -7.61
C GLY A 321 -11.74 12.44 -8.01
N PHE A 322 -11.94 11.94 -9.24
CA PHE A 322 -11.17 10.82 -9.77
C PHE A 322 -9.69 11.13 -9.97
N VAL A 323 -9.34 12.38 -10.24
CA VAL A 323 -7.93 12.85 -10.32
C VAL A 323 -7.23 12.62 -8.98
N GLN A 324 -7.87 13.03 -7.89
CA GLN A 324 -7.31 12.88 -6.55
C GLN A 324 -7.25 11.41 -6.13
N LEU A 325 -8.28 10.62 -6.49
CA LEU A 325 -8.28 9.18 -6.27
C LEU A 325 -7.12 8.49 -7.01
N ALA A 326 -6.90 8.83 -8.29
CA ALA A 326 -5.77 8.34 -9.08
C ALA A 326 -4.42 8.79 -8.49
N ARG A 327 -4.34 10.01 -7.97
CA ARG A 327 -3.14 10.50 -7.27
C ARG A 327 -2.81 9.62 -6.06
N TRP A 328 -3.78 9.36 -5.20
CA TRP A 328 -3.56 8.60 -3.97
C TRP A 328 -3.28 7.12 -4.20
N LEU A 329 -3.91 6.52 -5.21
CA LEU A 329 -3.88 5.06 -5.42
C LEU A 329 -2.93 4.60 -6.55
N ALA A 330 -2.42 5.52 -7.36
CA ALA A 330 -1.59 5.17 -8.50
C ALA A 330 -0.32 6.02 -8.59
N SER A 331 -0.41 7.34 -8.84
CA SER A 331 0.79 8.13 -9.15
C SER A 331 1.68 8.39 -7.93
N ALA A 332 1.14 8.69 -6.76
CA ALA A 332 1.97 8.93 -5.58
C ALA A 332 2.71 7.66 -5.10
N PRO A 333 2.08 6.46 -5.03
CA PRO A 333 2.83 5.23 -4.77
C PRO A 333 3.90 4.90 -5.82
N ALA A 334 3.63 5.17 -7.11
CA ALA A 334 4.61 4.99 -8.17
C ALA A 334 5.82 5.92 -8.01
N GLU A 335 5.58 7.20 -7.70
CA GLU A 335 6.63 8.18 -7.41
C GLU A 335 7.50 7.77 -6.21
N LEU A 336 6.88 7.34 -5.11
CA LEU A 336 7.62 6.84 -3.94
C LEU A 336 8.53 5.68 -4.31
N ALA A 337 8.02 4.71 -5.07
CA ALA A 337 8.79 3.56 -5.49
C ALA A 337 9.83 3.87 -6.60
N GLY A 338 9.79 5.06 -7.22
CA GLY A 338 10.64 5.43 -8.36
C GLY A 338 10.29 4.66 -9.63
N LEU A 339 9.00 4.40 -9.83
CA LEU A 339 8.43 3.69 -10.98
C LEU A 339 7.56 4.61 -11.86
N ASP A 340 7.53 5.90 -11.55
CA ASP A 340 6.65 6.90 -12.17
C ASP A 340 7.00 7.26 -13.61
N ASP A 341 8.15 6.82 -14.09
CA ASP A 341 8.52 6.86 -15.51
C ASP A 341 7.68 5.90 -16.38
N ARG A 342 7.04 4.90 -15.76
CA ARG A 342 6.28 3.82 -16.43
C ARG A 342 4.87 3.63 -15.87
N LYS A 343 4.66 3.83 -14.57
CA LYS A 343 3.47 3.46 -13.81
C LYS A 343 2.73 4.68 -13.27
N GLY A 344 1.51 4.45 -12.81
CA GLY A 344 0.73 5.42 -12.05
C GLY A 344 0.08 6.55 -12.84
N SER A 345 0.17 6.58 -14.18
CA SER A 345 -0.53 7.55 -15.01
C SER A 345 -0.76 7.09 -16.44
N ILE A 346 -1.79 7.63 -17.08
CA ILE A 346 -2.11 7.41 -18.50
C ILE A 346 -1.43 8.51 -19.31
N VAL A 347 -0.23 8.20 -19.85
CA VAL A 347 0.62 9.10 -20.62
C VAL A 347 1.30 8.31 -21.74
N GLU A 348 1.47 8.89 -22.92
CA GLU A 348 2.21 8.30 -24.03
C GLU A 348 3.63 7.93 -23.61
N GLY A 349 4.08 6.74 -23.99
CA GLY A 349 5.37 6.16 -23.61
C GLY A 349 5.37 5.37 -22.31
N ARG A 350 4.28 5.40 -21.51
CA ARG A 350 4.13 4.60 -20.29
C ARG A 350 3.42 3.27 -20.55
N ASP A 351 3.47 2.39 -19.57
CA ASP A 351 2.81 1.09 -19.62
C ASP A 351 1.28 1.26 -19.77
N ALA A 352 0.68 0.45 -20.61
CA ALA A 352 -0.76 0.46 -20.88
C ALA A 352 -1.51 -0.35 -19.82
N ASP A 353 -1.53 0.17 -18.61
CA ASP A 353 -2.21 -0.41 -17.45
C ASP A 353 -3.39 0.49 -17.06
N PHE A 354 -4.61 -0.07 -17.03
CA PHE A 354 -5.83 0.69 -16.79
C PHE A 354 -6.77 -0.06 -15.84
N VAL A 355 -7.57 0.71 -15.11
CA VAL A 355 -8.73 0.21 -14.36
C VAL A 355 -9.99 0.80 -14.96
N VAL A 356 -10.93 -0.04 -15.32
CA VAL A 356 -12.30 0.36 -15.66
C VAL A 356 -13.14 0.27 -14.40
N PHE A 357 -13.60 1.42 -13.93
CA PHE A 357 -14.26 1.58 -12.64
C PHE A 357 -15.68 2.11 -12.80
N ASP A 358 -16.63 1.44 -12.18
CA ASP A 358 -18.02 1.87 -12.05
C ASP A 358 -18.20 2.57 -10.70
N PRO A 359 -18.20 3.90 -10.62
CA PRO A 359 -18.26 4.64 -9.36
C PRO A 359 -19.64 4.58 -8.68
N ASP A 360 -20.69 4.24 -9.44
CA ASP A 360 -22.06 4.09 -8.94
C ASP A 360 -22.44 2.63 -8.69
N GLY A 361 -21.57 1.72 -9.09
CA GLY A 361 -21.68 0.29 -8.82
C GLY A 361 -21.51 -0.01 -7.33
N GLU A 362 -21.76 -1.25 -6.97
CA GLU A 362 -21.62 -1.74 -5.61
C GLU A 362 -20.71 -2.96 -5.58
N THR A 363 -19.85 -3.02 -4.56
CA THR A 363 -19.06 -4.20 -4.20
C THR A 363 -19.56 -4.74 -2.87
N VAL A 364 -20.18 -5.93 -2.89
CA VAL A 364 -20.53 -6.67 -1.66
C VAL A 364 -19.36 -7.57 -1.31
N VAL A 365 -18.87 -7.45 -0.09
CA VAL A 365 -17.66 -8.17 0.34
C VAL A 365 -18.06 -9.53 0.92
N HIS A 366 -17.56 -10.59 0.29
CA HIS A 366 -17.59 -11.95 0.81
C HIS A 366 -16.16 -12.49 0.83
N GLY A 367 -15.62 -12.75 2.00
CA GLY A 367 -14.22 -13.17 2.17
C GLY A 367 -13.85 -14.37 1.30
N VAL A 368 -14.78 -15.32 1.12
CA VAL A 368 -14.58 -16.52 0.27
C VAL A 368 -14.50 -16.23 -1.23
N GLU A 369 -14.90 -15.03 -1.67
CA GLU A 369 -14.81 -14.57 -3.06
C GLU A 369 -13.58 -13.70 -3.32
N LEU A 370 -12.88 -13.32 -2.25
CA LEU A 370 -11.62 -12.58 -2.37
C LEU A 370 -10.47 -13.52 -2.75
N HIS A 371 -9.50 -12.99 -3.46
CA HIS A 371 -8.44 -13.80 -4.06
C HIS A 371 -7.20 -13.96 -3.18
N HIS A 372 -7.12 -13.23 -2.04
CA HIS A 372 -6.07 -13.48 -1.06
C HIS A 372 -6.24 -14.87 -0.41
N ARG A 373 -5.16 -15.41 0.14
CA ARG A 373 -5.09 -16.83 0.53
C ARG A 373 -6.14 -17.26 1.55
N HIS A 374 -6.41 -16.48 2.59
CA HIS A 374 -7.31 -16.84 3.68
C HIS A 374 -8.58 -16.00 3.65
N PRO A 375 -9.79 -16.56 3.66
CA PRO A 375 -11.04 -15.83 3.56
C PRO A 375 -11.39 -15.10 4.86
N LEU A 376 -10.43 -14.44 5.48
CA LEU A 376 -10.59 -13.68 6.71
C LEU A 376 -10.38 -12.20 6.44
N THR A 377 -11.41 -11.40 6.71
CA THR A 377 -11.39 -9.96 6.46
C THR A 377 -12.33 -9.23 7.42
N PRO A 378 -11.95 -8.06 7.96
CA PRO A 378 -12.86 -7.24 8.77
C PRO A 378 -13.97 -6.58 7.93
N TYR A 379 -13.90 -6.69 6.62
CA TYR A 379 -14.89 -6.11 5.69
C TYR A 379 -16.04 -7.06 5.34
N GLU A 380 -16.10 -8.27 5.90
CA GLU A 380 -17.12 -9.29 5.60
C GLU A 380 -18.55 -8.72 5.67
N GLY A 381 -19.36 -8.97 4.63
CA GLY A 381 -20.73 -8.52 4.52
C GLY A 381 -20.92 -7.03 4.21
N MET A 382 -19.84 -6.25 4.12
CA MET A 382 -19.95 -4.81 3.81
C MET A 382 -20.39 -4.57 2.38
N ARG A 383 -21.16 -3.50 2.20
CA ARG A 383 -21.59 -2.97 0.90
C ARG A 383 -20.78 -1.69 0.62
N LEU A 384 -19.82 -1.79 -0.25
CA LEU A 384 -18.93 -0.70 -0.62
C LEU A 384 -19.43 -0.04 -1.91
N ARG A 385 -19.35 1.29 -1.98
CA ARG A 385 -19.64 2.01 -3.21
C ARG A 385 -18.48 1.90 -4.18
N GLY A 386 -18.82 1.72 -5.47
CA GLY A 386 -17.87 1.52 -6.53
C GLY A 386 -17.51 0.06 -6.77
N ARG A 387 -17.27 -0.25 -8.05
CA ARG A 387 -16.91 -1.60 -8.50
C ARG A 387 -15.84 -1.54 -9.56
N VAL A 388 -14.78 -2.32 -9.40
CA VAL A 388 -13.83 -2.61 -10.47
C VAL A 388 -14.52 -3.52 -11.48
N VAL A 389 -14.67 -3.03 -12.73
CA VAL A 389 -15.32 -3.76 -13.81
C VAL A 389 -14.29 -4.57 -14.58
N ASP A 390 -13.12 -3.99 -14.82
CA ASP A 390 -12.02 -4.67 -15.51
C ASP A 390 -10.68 -4.04 -15.12
N THR A 391 -9.62 -4.84 -15.21
CA THR A 391 -8.25 -4.40 -15.02
C THR A 391 -7.43 -4.84 -16.23
N ILE A 392 -7.02 -3.87 -17.01
CA ILE A 392 -6.34 -4.09 -18.29
C ILE A 392 -4.84 -3.91 -18.06
N ARG A 393 -4.07 -4.89 -18.51
CA ARG A 393 -2.61 -4.84 -18.57
C ARG A 393 -2.16 -5.02 -20.00
N GLY A 394 -1.37 -4.08 -20.49
CA GLY A 394 -0.88 -4.10 -21.86
C GLY A 394 0.23 -5.11 -22.11
N SER A 395 0.87 -5.62 -21.06
CA SER A 395 1.97 -6.60 -21.15
C SER A 395 1.86 -7.68 -20.07
N PRO A 396 2.52 -8.84 -20.25
CA PRO A 396 2.67 -9.84 -19.19
C PRO A 396 3.33 -9.29 -17.93
N ALA A 397 3.06 -9.91 -16.79
CA ALA A 397 3.63 -9.54 -15.51
C ALA A 397 5.17 -9.67 -15.51
N ARG A 398 5.84 -8.70 -14.90
CA ARG A 398 7.31 -8.65 -14.82
C ARG A 398 7.76 -8.07 -13.48
N MET A 399 9.00 -8.36 -13.13
CA MET A 399 9.66 -7.71 -12.02
C MET A 399 10.16 -6.33 -12.45
N LEU A 400 9.96 -5.35 -11.59
CA LEU A 400 10.40 -3.98 -11.79
C LEU A 400 11.54 -3.65 -10.82
N SER A 401 12.38 -2.72 -11.24
CA SER A 401 13.45 -2.13 -10.44
C SER A 401 13.33 -0.61 -10.48
N ARG A 402 13.68 0.04 -9.40
CA ARG A 402 13.88 1.48 -9.37
C ARG A 402 15.03 1.84 -10.34
N LYS A 403 14.88 2.94 -11.06
CA LYS A 403 15.95 3.50 -11.90
C LYS A 403 16.92 4.37 -11.12
#